data_a2d6824edfe211d1026d3457b1c180df
#
_entry.id   a2d6824edfe211d1026d3457b1c180df
#
_cell.length_a   1.000
_cell.length_b   1.000
_cell.length_c   1.000
_cell.angle_alpha   90.00
_cell.angle_beta   90.00
_cell.angle_gamma   90.00
#
_symmetry.space_group_name_H-M   'P 1'
#
loop_
_entity.id
_entity.type
_entity.pdbx_description
1 polymer ?
#
loop_
_entity_poly.entity_id
_entity_poly.type
_entity_poly.pdbx_seq_one_letter_code
_entity_poly.pdbx_strand_id
1 'polypeptide(L)'
;MSHRQLSAEGLMVAFDGRMVLRGAGLTVPRGSRVALLGANGSGKTTLLRCLSGAVRPDAGTVAVDGVPLRHDRSGLRQHRQVVQLVAQDPDDQLFAADVLRDVSFGPMNLGLPEAEVRRRVAEALDVLSIADLAERPIHQLSYGQRKRVAIAGALAMRPCVMLLDEPTAGLDPQGVEEMVDALERLLAAHTTVVIATHDVDFALAWADVVAVLHDGDLRHGDPVPVLGDADLMRAARLREPAVIRVLTGLGLEPADDVRSVDHLVELLAARRA
;
A
#
# COMPACT_ATOMS: atom_id res chain seq x y z
N MET A 1 -17.47 8.97 2.81
CA MET A 1 -16.66 8.49 3.96
C MET A 1 -15.71 9.61 4.35
N SER A 2 -15.48 9.87 5.64
CA SER A 2 -14.48 10.86 6.03
C SER A 2 -13.09 10.21 5.99
N HIS A 3 -12.16 10.80 5.27
CA HIS A 3 -10.76 10.39 5.33
C HIS A 3 -10.23 10.44 6.76
N ARG A 4 -9.50 9.41 7.17
CA ARG A 4 -8.85 9.35 8.48
C ARG A 4 -7.33 9.34 8.33
N GLN A 5 -6.65 10.01 9.25
CA GLN A 5 -5.20 9.98 9.33
C GLN A 5 -4.76 8.75 10.13
N LEU A 6 -3.82 7.99 9.58
CA LEU A 6 -3.16 6.90 10.30
C LEU A 6 -1.75 7.37 10.68
N SER A 7 -1.33 7.15 11.91
CA SER A 7 0.02 7.45 12.37
C SER A 7 0.63 6.33 13.19
N ALA A 8 1.94 6.27 13.17
CA ALA A 8 2.74 5.41 14.01
C ALA A 8 3.89 6.24 14.61
N GLU A 9 4.17 6.05 15.89
CA GLU A 9 5.21 6.78 16.59
C GLU A 9 6.06 5.83 17.42
N GLY A 10 7.38 5.87 17.20
CA GLY A 10 8.37 5.17 18.02
C GLY A 10 8.20 3.65 18.02
N LEU A 11 7.74 3.03 16.92
CA LEU A 11 7.50 1.59 16.88
C LEU A 11 8.79 0.79 17.06
N MET A 12 8.81 -0.06 18.06
CA MET A 12 9.86 -1.04 18.28
C MET A 12 9.28 -2.45 18.16
N VAL A 13 9.92 -3.30 17.39
CA VAL A 13 9.52 -4.71 17.19
C VAL A 13 10.77 -5.58 17.11
N ALA A 14 10.79 -6.64 17.89
CA ALA A 14 11.82 -7.68 17.83
C ALA A 14 11.20 -9.07 17.63
N PHE A 15 11.87 -9.91 16.84
CA PHE A 15 11.58 -11.34 16.74
C PHE A 15 12.85 -12.12 17.06
N ASP A 16 12.73 -13.08 17.96
CA ASP A 16 13.84 -13.95 18.41
C ASP A 16 15.09 -13.17 18.79
N GLY A 17 14.92 -12.03 19.49
CA GLY A 17 16.01 -11.15 19.92
C GLY A 17 16.59 -10.24 18.84
N ARG A 18 16.11 -10.33 17.59
CA ARG A 18 16.54 -9.46 16.50
C ARG A 18 15.57 -8.29 16.33
N MET A 19 16.07 -7.06 16.51
CA MET A 19 15.30 -5.86 16.27
C MET A 19 15.00 -5.69 14.78
N VAL A 20 13.71 -5.55 14.43
CA VAL A 20 13.22 -5.31 13.07
C VAL A 20 12.79 -3.86 12.89
N LEU A 21 12.09 -3.28 13.87
CA LEU A 21 11.80 -1.85 13.92
C LEU A 21 12.47 -1.24 15.15
N ARG A 22 13.07 -0.04 14.99
CA ARG A 22 13.93 0.61 15.99
C ARG A 22 13.52 2.04 16.28
N GLY A 23 12.23 2.26 16.51
CA GLY A 23 11.67 3.60 16.72
C GLY A 23 11.00 4.15 15.47
N ALA A 24 10.58 3.29 14.55
CA ALA A 24 9.96 3.71 13.29
C ALA A 24 8.72 4.57 13.53
N GLY A 25 8.66 5.71 12.84
CA GLY A 25 7.54 6.64 12.87
C GLY A 25 7.06 6.98 11.47
N LEU A 26 5.73 6.98 11.25
CA LEU A 26 5.10 7.28 9.97
C LEU A 26 3.81 8.03 10.18
N THR A 27 3.64 9.11 9.45
CA THR A 27 2.32 9.76 9.29
C THR A 27 1.81 9.51 7.89
N VAL A 28 0.62 8.92 7.79
CA VAL A 28 -0.11 8.68 6.55
C VAL A 28 -1.18 9.74 6.43
N PRO A 29 -1.02 10.75 5.56
CA PRO A 29 -2.01 11.80 5.39
C PRO A 29 -3.33 11.26 4.84
N ARG A 30 -4.40 11.97 5.10
CA ARG A 30 -5.75 11.59 4.63
C ARG A 30 -5.83 11.67 3.10
N GLY A 31 -6.34 10.61 2.46
CA GLY A 31 -6.55 10.57 1.01
C GLY A 31 -5.27 10.55 0.19
N SER A 32 -4.11 10.30 0.81
CA SER A 32 -2.82 10.28 0.11
C SER A 32 -2.45 8.91 -0.44
N ARG A 33 -1.53 8.94 -1.39
CA ARG A 33 -0.77 7.81 -1.93
C ARG A 33 0.56 7.74 -1.20
N VAL A 34 0.78 6.69 -0.41
CA VAL A 34 2.03 6.52 0.34
C VAL A 34 2.76 5.28 -0.17
N ALA A 35 4.02 5.43 -0.57
CA ALA A 35 4.89 4.31 -0.90
C ALA A 35 5.88 4.05 0.23
N LEU A 36 5.80 2.85 0.82
CA LEU A 36 6.74 2.34 1.80
C LEU A 36 7.82 1.52 1.08
N LEU A 37 9.01 2.05 1.04
CA LEU A 37 10.17 1.47 0.34
C LEU A 37 11.16 0.83 1.31
N GLY A 38 11.93 -0.11 0.81
CA GLY A 38 13.02 -0.77 1.53
C GLY A 38 13.40 -2.09 0.88
N ALA A 39 14.62 -2.55 1.13
CA ALA A 39 15.09 -3.85 0.64
C ALA A 39 14.23 -5.01 1.17
N ASN A 40 14.33 -6.16 0.52
CA ASN A 40 13.68 -7.38 1.03
C ASN A 40 14.25 -7.71 2.42
N GLY A 41 13.32 -8.00 3.37
CA GLY A 41 13.67 -8.24 4.77
C GLY A 41 13.97 -6.98 5.61
N SER A 42 13.75 -5.76 5.08
CA SER A 42 13.95 -4.51 5.86
C SER A 42 12.91 -4.31 6.97
N GLY A 43 11.77 -5.03 6.94
CA GLY A 43 10.71 -4.89 7.93
C GLY A 43 9.42 -4.24 7.42
N LYS A 44 9.27 -3.99 6.10
CA LYS A 44 8.05 -3.38 5.50
C LYS A 44 6.77 -4.11 5.92
N THR A 45 6.73 -5.43 5.71
CA THR A 45 5.59 -6.27 6.11
C THR A 45 5.32 -6.18 7.63
N THR A 46 6.38 -6.12 8.45
CA THR A 46 6.24 -5.97 9.91
C THR A 46 5.60 -4.62 10.25
N LEU A 47 6.04 -3.54 9.61
CA LEU A 47 5.46 -2.21 9.80
C LEU A 47 3.98 -2.21 9.36
N LEU A 48 3.64 -2.75 8.18
CA LEU A 48 2.24 -2.86 7.74
C LEU A 48 1.40 -3.69 8.71
N ARG A 49 1.94 -4.78 9.27
CA ARG A 49 1.25 -5.59 10.29
C ARG A 49 1.06 -4.84 11.61
N CYS A 50 1.98 -3.99 12.01
CA CYS A 50 1.78 -3.10 13.16
C CYS A 50 0.67 -2.08 12.87
N LEU A 51 0.73 -1.42 11.72
CA LEU A 51 -0.26 -0.43 11.29
C LEU A 51 -1.67 -1.02 11.20
N SER A 52 -1.83 -2.27 10.78
CA SER A 52 -3.12 -2.98 10.72
C SER A 52 -3.58 -3.55 12.07
N GLY A 53 -2.74 -3.52 13.09
CA GLY A 53 -2.99 -4.15 14.40
C GLY A 53 -2.86 -5.68 14.39
N ALA A 54 -2.28 -6.27 13.34
CA ALA A 54 -2.00 -7.70 13.27
C ALA A 54 -0.80 -8.10 14.16
N VAL A 55 0.16 -7.18 14.32
CA VAL A 55 1.29 -7.32 15.25
C VAL A 55 1.22 -6.20 16.27
N ARG A 56 1.33 -6.56 17.55
CA ARG A 56 1.48 -5.59 18.63
C ARG A 56 2.96 -5.23 18.76
N PRO A 57 3.34 -3.94 18.62
CA PRO A 57 4.72 -3.54 18.84
C PRO A 57 5.13 -3.69 20.32
N ASP A 58 6.42 -3.90 20.56
CA ASP A 58 7.01 -3.96 21.91
C ASP A 58 6.99 -2.59 22.59
N ALA A 59 7.16 -1.52 21.80
CA ALA A 59 7.01 -0.13 22.23
C ALA A 59 6.50 0.74 21.08
N GLY A 60 6.07 1.97 21.41
CA GLY A 60 5.46 2.89 20.46
C GLY A 60 3.96 2.71 20.32
N THR A 61 3.35 3.52 19.49
CA THR A 61 1.89 3.56 19.31
C THR A 61 1.50 3.67 17.84
N VAL A 62 0.37 3.05 17.49
CA VAL A 62 -0.36 3.28 16.25
C VAL A 62 -1.64 4.02 16.60
N ALA A 63 -2.00 5.05 15.86
CA ALA A 63 -3.20 5.83 16.12
C ALA A 63 -3.96 6.14 14.82
N VAL A 64 -5.28 6.27 14.94
CA VAL A 64 -6.17 6.78 13.88
C VAL A 64 -6.80 8.07 14.39
N ASP A 65 -6.61 9.18 13.67
CA ASP A 65 -7.04 10.53 14.07
C ASP A 65 -6.60 10.90 15.51
N GLY A 66 -5.36 10.50 15.88
CA GLY A 66 -4.79 10.73 17.22
C GLY A 66 -5.32 9.79 18.32
N VAL A 67 -6.26 8.88 17.99
CA VAL A 67 -6.77 7.89 18.96
C VAL A 67 -5.91 6.63 18.89
N PRO A 68 -5.17 6.28 19.97
CA PRO A 68 -4.30 5.11 20.00
C PRO A 68 -5.07 3.80 19.79
N LEU A 69 -4.45 2.88 19.04
CA LEU A 69 -4.95 1.53 18.85
C LEU A 69 -4.90 0.76 20.20
N ARG A 70 -6.05 0.28 20.62
CA ARG A 70 -6.14 -0.66 21.74
C ARG A 70 -6.02 -2.09 21.24
N HIS A 71 -5.12 -2.86 21.81
CA HIS A 71 -4.87 -4.26 21.43
C HIS A 71 -5.80 -5.26 22.15
N ASP A 72 -6.94 -4.80 22.68
CA ASP A 72 -8.03 -5.68 23.12
C ASP A 72 -8.92 -6.08 21.94
N ARG A 73 -9.79 -7.09 22.14
CA ARG A 73 -10.68 -7.63 21.09
C ARG A 73 -11.57 -6.54 20.46
N SER A 74 -12.06 -5.61 21.26
CA SER A 74 -12.94 -4.52 20.80
C SER A 74 -12.16 -3.50 19.97
N GLY A 75 -11.00 -3.04 20.48
CA GLY A 75 -10.13 -2.09 19.79
C GLY A 75 -9.64 -2.61 18.44
N LEU A 76 -9.17 -3.86 18.40
CA LEU A 76 -8.75 -4.50 17.15
C LEU A 76 -9.91 -4.65 16.16
N ARG A 77 -11.12 -4.99 16.62
CA ARG A 77 -12.30 -5.06 15.76
C ARG A 77 -12.64 -3.70 15.14
N GLN A 78 -12.61 -2.63 15.93
CA GLN A 78 -12.85 -1.27 15.45
C GLN A 78 -11.76 -0.82 14.47
N HIS A 79 -10.51 -1.07 14.80
CA HIS A 79 -9.37 -0.69 13.96
C HIS A 79 -9.42 -1.37 12.58
N ARG A 80 -9.72 -2.67 12.53
CA ARG A 80 -9.85 -3.44 11.28
C ARG A 80 -11.00 -3.02 10.39
N GLN A 81 -11.98 -2.27 10.91
CA GLN A 81 -13.02 -1.65 10.05
C GLN A 81 -12.51 -0.40 9.36
N VAL A 82 -11.44 0.22 9.87
CA VAL A 82 -10.85 1.46 9.36
C VAL A 82 -9.60 1.20 8.53
N VAL A 83 -8.78 0.25 8.95
CA VAL A 83 -7.50 -0.10 8.33
C VAL A 83 -7.54 -1.56 7.88
N GLN A 84 -7.39 -1.82 6.60
CA GLN A 84 -7.31 -3.16 6.01
C GLN A 84 -5.91 -3.41 5.47
N LEU A 85 -5.39 -4.61 5.69
CA LEU A 85 -4.12 -5.09 5.14
C LEU A 85 -4.40 -6.18 4.11
N VAL A 86 -3.82 -6.02 2.93
CA VAL A 86 -3.77 -7.08 1.91
C VAL A 86 -2.35 -7.63 1.87
N ALA A 87 -2.23 -8.93 2.05
CA ALA A 87 -0.96 -9.63 2.06
C ALA A 87 -0.32 -9.71 0.66
N GLN A 88 0.99 -9.93 0.60
CA GLN A 88 1.74 -10.07 -0.63
C GLN A 88 1.25 -11.25 -1.47
N ASP A 89 1.07 -12.43 -0.83
CA ASP A 89 0.54 -13.61 -1.49
C ASP A 89 -0.99 -13.68 -1.27
N PRO A 90 -1.81 -13.64 -2.34
CA PRO A 90 -3.25 -13.75 -2.21
C PRO A 90 -3.70 -15.09 -1.63
N ASP A 91 -2.93 -16.16 -1.80
CA ASP A 91 -3.27 -17.49 -1.31
C ASP A 91 -3.22 -17.58 0.22
N ASP A 92 -2.51 -16.67 0.89
CA ASP A 92 -2.53 -16.52 2.36
C ASP A 92 -3.85 -15.90 2.87
N GLN A 93 -4.66 -15.31 1.98
CA GLN A 93 -5.84 -14.53 2.36
C GLN A 93 -7.15 -15.08 1.78
N LEU A 94 -7.11 -15.65 0.57
CA LEU A 94 -8.28 -16.21 -0.10
C LEU A 94 -8.56 -17.63 0.40
N PHE A 95 -9.81 -17.90 0.78
CA PHE A 95 -10.16 -19.19 1.39
C PHE A 95 -11.53 -19.73 0.95
N ALA A 96 -12.37 -18.92 0.30
CA ALA A 96 -13.70 -19.36 -0.14
C ALA A 96 -13.64 -20.16 -1.46
N ALA A 97 -14.76 -20.79 -1.83
CA ALA A 97 -14.82 -21.58 -3.05
C ALA A 97 -14.81 -20.72 -4.32
N ASP A 98 -15.44 -19.56 -4.27
CA ASP A 98 -15.60 -18.61 -5.38
C ASP A 98 -15.41 -17.17 -4.94
N VAL A 99 -15.25 -16.28 -5.92
CA VAL A 99 -14.97 -14.85 -5.71
C VAL A 99 -16.08 -14.17 -4.90
N LEU A 100 -17.33 -14.40 -5.25
CA LEU A 100 -18.48 -13.74 -4.60
C LEU A 100 -18.52 -14.05 -3.11
N ARG A 101 -18.30 -15.32 -2.74
CA ARG A 101 -18.27 -15.76 -1.34
C ARG A 101 -17.10 -15.17 -0.58
N ASP A 102 -15.93 -15.11 -1.20
CA ASP A 102 -14.71 -14.58 -0.57
C ASP A 102 -14.88 -13.09 -0.26
N VAL A 103 -15.26 -12.29 -1.26
CA VAL A 103 -15.46 -10.85 -1.11
C VAL A 103 -16.62 -10.51 -0.16
N SER A 104 -17.65 -11.37 -0.08
CA SER A 104 -18.79 -11.17 0.83
C SER A 104 -18.46 -11.43 2.29
N PHE A 105 -17.44 -12.22 2.59
CA PHE A 105 -17.15 -12.72 3.93
C PHE A 105 -16.96 -11.60 4.97
N GLY A 106 -16.16 -10.59 4.63
CA GLY A 106 -15.93 -9.45 5.52
C GLY A 106 -17.21 -8.70 5.88
N PRO A 107 -17.96 -8.18 4.88
CA PRO A 107 -19.23 -7.50 5.11
C PRO A 107 -20.27 -8.34 5.87
N MET A 108 -20.35 -9.65 5.60
CA MET A 108 -21.26 -10.56 6.34
C MET A 108 -20.88 -10.66 7.81
N ASN A 109 -19.59 -10.75 8.13
CA ASN A 109 -19.08 -10.78 9.50
C ASN A 109 -19.29 -9.48 10.29
N LEU A 110 -19.55 -8.37 9.59
CA LEU A 110 -20.00 -7.12 10.22
C LEU A 110 -21.46 -7.17 10.65
N GLY A 111 -22.23 -8.18 10.22
CA GLY A 111 -23.66 -8.29 10.48
C GLY A 111 -24.49 -7.32 9.65
N LEU A 112 -24.02 -6.93 8.48
CA LEU A 112 -24.74 -6.03 7.58
C LEU A 112 -25.95 -6.72 6.96
N PRO A 113 -27.04 -5.96 6.64
CA PRO A 113 -28.15 -6.49 5.88
C PRO A 113 -27.70 -7.02 4.50
N GLU A 114 -28.32 -8.08 4.02
CA GLU A 114 -27.94 -8.75 2.77
C GLU A 114 -27.88 -7.79 1.56
N ALA A 115 -28.83 -6.87 1.45
CA ALA A 115 -28.83 -5.86 0.39
C ALA A 115 -27.58 -4.96 0.43
N GLU A 116 -27.11 -4.59 1.63
CA GLU A 116 -25.90 -3.80 1.81
C GLU A 116 -24.63 -4.62 1.49
N VAL A 117 -24.61 -5.89 1.88
CA VAL A 117 -23.51 -6.81 1.51
C VAL A 117 -23.40 -6.89 -0.01
N ARG A 118 -24.51 -7.21 -0.69
CA ARG A 118 -24.52 -7.30 -2.17
C ARG A 118 -24.05 -6.02 -2.84
N ARG A 119 -24.49 -4.86 -2.36
CA ARG A 119 -24.09 -3.55 -2.90
C ARG A 119 -22.59 -3.31 -2.74
N ARG A 120 -22.04 -3.56 -1.55
CA ARG A 120 -20.58 -3.38 -1.29
C ARG A 120 -19.72 -4.31 -2.12
N VAL A 121 -20.17 -5.56 -2.26
CA VAL A 121 -19.45 -6.56 -3.07
C VAL A 121 -19.47 -6.15 -4.55
N ALA A 122 -20.61 -5.78 -5.10
CA ALA A 122 -20.69 -5.33 -6.49
C ALA A 122 -19.78 -4.12 -6.74
N GLU A 123 -19.84 -3.09 -5.89
CA GLU A 123 -18.96 -1.92 -5.98
C GLU A 123 -17.48 -2.30 -5.91
N ALA A 124 -17.08 -3.21 -5.02
CA ALA A 124 -15.70 -3.64 -4.89
C ALA A 124 -15.21 -4.40 -6.13
N LEU A 125 -16.06 -5.28 -6.69
CA LEU A 125 -15.73 -6.02 -7.92
C LEU A 125 -15.60 -5.09 -9.13
N ASP A 126 -16.47 -4.07 -9.23
CA ASP A 126 -16.41 -3.07 -10.30
C ASP A 126 -15.14 -2.22 -10.21
N VAL A 127 -14.79 -1.73 -9.02
CA VAL A 127 -13.55 -0.94 -8.80
C VAL A 127 -12.32 -1.72 -9.24
N LEU A 128 -12.28 -3.02 -8.97
CA LEU A 128 -11.15 -3.89 -9.33
C LEU A 128 -11.27 -4.49 -10.74
N SER A 129 -12.32 -4.15 -11.52
CA SER A 129 -12.59 -4.68 -12.87
C SER A 129 -12.58 -6.21 -12.93
N ILE A 130 -13.28 -6.84 -11.99
CA ILE A 130 -13.41 -8.31 -11.85
C ILE A 130 -14.85 -8.76 -11.65
N ALA A 131 -15.83 -7.95 -12.03
CA ALA A 131 -17.25 -8.29 -11.88
C ALA A 131 -17.64 -9.55 -12.68
N ASP A 132 -17.00 -9.77 -13.83
CA ASP A 132 -17.17 -10.96 -14.67
C ASP A 132 -16.63 -12.25 -14.03
N LEU A 133 -15.82 -12.13 -12.98
CA LEU A 133 -15.22 -13.25 -12.25
C LEU A 133 -16.04 -13.67 -11.02
N ALA A 134 -17.15 -12.98 -10.70
CA ALA A 134 -17.88 -13.14 -9.43
C ALA A 134 -18.23 -14.60 -9.08
N GLU A 135 -18.66 -15.39 -10.06
CA GLU A 135 -19.05 -16.79 -9.87
C GLU A 135 -17.90 -17.78 -10.13
N ARG A 136 -16.70 -17.28 -10.51
CA ARG A 136 -15.56 -18.15 -10.80
C ARG A 136 -14.97 -18.75 -9.53
N PRO A 137 -14.61 -20.04 -9.56
CA PRO A 137 -13.82 -20.67 -8.50
C PRO A 137 -12.44 -20.01 -8.38
N ILE A 138 -11.99 -19.75 -7.14
CA ILE A 138 -10.72 -19.06 -6.89
C ILE A 138 -9.52 -19.79 -7.49
N HIS A 139 -9.51 -21.12 -7.45
CA HIS A 139 -8.42 -21.93 -7.99
C HIS A 139 -8.28 -21.88 -9.53
N GLN A 140 -9.27 -21.33 -10.25
CA GLN A 140 -9.24 -21.12 -11.71
C GLN A 140 -8.76 -19.72 -12.11
N LEU A 141 -8.46 -18.86 -11.15
CA LEU A 141 -8.01 -17.50 -11.40
C LEU A 141 -6.51 -17.44 -11.62
N SER A 142 -6.08 -16.51 -12.49
CA SER A 142 -4.66 -16.16 -12.60
C SER A 142 -4.16 -15.52 -11.30
N TYR A 143 -2.84 -15.45 -11.12
CA TYR A 143 -2.25 -14.83 -9.94
C TYR A 143 -2.68 -13.37 -9.76
N GLY A 144 -2.67 -12.57 -10.85
CA GLY A 144 -3.13 -11.19 -10.83
C GLY A 144 -4.62 -11.04 -10.52
N GLN A 145 -5.46 -11.97 -11.03
CA GLN A 145 -6.89 -12.00 -10.69
C GLN A 145 -7.09 -12.30 -9.20
N ARG A 146 -6.35 -13.27 -8.63
CA ARG A 146 -6.41 -13.56 -7.18
C ARG A 146 -5.99 -12.35 -6.34
N LYS A 147 -4.93 -11.62 -6.73
CA LYS A 147 -4.56 -10.37 -6.05
C LYS A 147 -5.68 -9.34 -6.06
N ARG A 148 -6.34 -9.14 -7.21
CA ARG A 148 -7.48 -8.21 -7.29
C ARG A 148 -8.67 -8.67 -6.44
N VAL A 149 -8.94 -9.96 -6.35
CA VAL A 149 -9.98 -10.52 -5.46
C VAL A 149 -9.66 -10.25 -3.98
N ALA A 150 -8.41 -10.45 -3.55
CA ALA A 150 -7.99 -10.14 -2.18
C ALA A 150 -8.16 -8.65 -1.83
N ILE A 151 -7.81 -7.76 -2.78
CA ILE A 151 -8.04 -6.32 -2.63
C ILE A 151 -9.54 -6.00 -2.58
N ALA A 152 -10.37 -6.64 -3.43
CA ALA A 152 -11.82 -6.45 -3.43
C ALA A 152 -12.46 -6.86 -2.10
N GLY A 153 -12.02 -7.98 -1.50
CA GLY A 153 -12.46 -8.42 -0.17
C GLY A 153 -12.17 -7.40 0.92
N ALA A 154 -10.98 -6.78 0.89
CA ALA A 154 -10.63 -5.71 1.80
C ALA A 154 -11.45 -4.43 1.52
N LEU A 155 -11.65 -4.05 0.25
CA LEU A 155 -12.41 -2.87 -0.16
C LEU A 155 -13.90 -2.96 0.23
N ALA A 156 -14.50 -4.15 0.13
CA ALA A 156 -15.89 -4.39 0.51
C ALA A 156 -16.18 -4.07 1.99
N MET A 157 -15.15 -4.07 2.84
CA MET A 157 -15.21 -3.61 4.23
C MET A 157 -15.36 -2.08 4.34
N ARG A 158 -15.10 -1.33 3.26
CA ARG A 158 -15.07 0.14 3.20
C ARG A 158 -14.09 0.76 4.18
N PRO A 159 -12.82 0.37 4.13
CA PRO A 159 -11.80 0.96 4.99
C PRO A 159 -11.52 2.41 4.61
N CYS A 160 -11.03 3.20 5.57
CA CYS A 160 -10.47 4.52 5.30
C CYS A 160 -9.02 4.43 4.80
N VAL A 161 -8.29 3.37 5.20
CA VAL A 161 -6.88 3.14 4.83
C VAL A 161 -6.73 1.69 4.35
N MET A 162 -6.15 1.52 3.17
CA MET A 162 -5.70 0.22 2.66
C MET A 162 -4.19 0.14 2.68
N LEU A 163 -3.68 -0.92 3.26
CA LEU A 163 -2.27 -1.27 3.31
C LEU A 163 -2.05 -2.45 2.37
N LEU A 164 -1.23 -2.28 1.34
CA LEU A 164 -0.99 -3.28 0.31
C LEU A 164 0.48 -3.69 0.34
N ASP A 165 0.75 -4.97 0.58
CA ASP A 165 2.12 -5.50 0.59
C ASP A 165 2.47 -6.04 -0.79
N GLU A 166 3.39 -5.38 -1.51
CA GLU A 166 3.89 -5.74 -2.84
C GLU A 166 2.77 -6.07 -3.86
N PRO A 167 1.79 -5.16 -4.11
CA PRO A 167 0.61 -5.49 -4.92
C PRO A 167 0.95 -5.80 -6.38
N THR A 168 2.04 -5.26 -6.92
CA THR A 168 2.48 -5.47 -8.31
C THR A 168 3.47 -6.61 -8.48
N ALA A 169 4.01 -7.16 -7.38
CA ALA A 169 4.99 -8.25 -7.46
C ALA A 169 4.41 -9.51 -8.11
N GLY A 170 5.17 -10.10 -9.05
CA GLY A 170 4.79 -11.32 -9.75
C GLY A 170 3.74 -11.13 -10.85
N LEU A 171 3.37 -9.90 -11.19
CA LEU A 171 2.51 -9.58 -12.31
C LEU A 171 3.34 -9.38 -13.59
N ASP A 172 2.76 -9.71 -14.74
CA ASP A 172 3.27 -9.29 -16.03
C ASP A 172 3.01 -7.79 -16.28
N PRO A 173 3.59 -7.18 -17.30
CA PRO A 173 3.44 -5.74 -17.55
C PRO A 173 1.97 -5.30 -17.65
N GLN A 174 1.11 -6.07 -18.33
CA GLN A 174 -0.31 -5.76 -18.43
C GLN A 174 -0.99 -5.83 -17.05
N GLY A 175 -0.68 -6.85 -16.25
CA GLY A 175 -1.20 -7.00 -14.89
C GLY A 175 -0.75 -5.86 -13.96
N VAL A 176 0.44 -5.29 -14.17
CA VAL A 176 0.90 -4.10 -13.44
C VAL A 176 0.05 -2.89 -13.82
N GLU A 177 -0.18 -2.63 -15.12
CA GLU A 177 -1.03 -1.53 -15.59
C GLU A 177 -2.46 -1.66 -15.03
N GLU A 178 -3.08 -2.84 -15.13
CA GLU A 178 -4.40 -3.10 -14.56
C GLU A 178 -4.45 -2.89 -13.03
N MET A 179 -3.37 -3.21 -12.33
CA MET A 179 -3.27 -2.98 -10.87
C MET A 179 -3.16 -1.48 -10.57
N VAL A 180 -2.33 -0.74 -11.30
CA VAL A 180 -2.21 0.72 -11.14
C VAL A 180 -3.54 1.41 -11.37
N ASP A 181 -4.27 1.05 -12.43
CA ASP A 181 -5.61 1.56 -12.71
C ASP A 181 -6.60 1.24 -11.55
N ALA A 182 -6.51 0.06 -10.97
CA ALA A 182 -7.33 -0.30 -9.82
C ALA A 182 -6.98 0.56 -8.59
N LEU A 183 -5.69 0.83 -8.35
CA LEU A 183 -5.25 1.70 -7.26
C LEU A 183 -5.75 3.15 -7.43
N GLU A 184 -5.75 3.69 -8.64
CA GLU A 184 -6.30 5.02 -8.91
C GLU A 184 -7.82 5.07 -8.65
N ARG A 185 -8.56 4.02 -9.00
CA ARG A 185 -9.99 3.93 -8.68
C ARG A 185 -10.25 3.81 -7.16
N LEU A 186 -9.37 3.14 -6.40
CA LEU A 186 -9.45 3.11 -4.93
C LEU A 186 -9.33 4.50 -4.32
N LEU A 187 -8.39 5.30 -4.82
CA LEU A 187 -8.20 6.70 -4.38
C LEU A 187 -9.41 7.57 -4.73
N ALA A 188 -9.94 7.42 -5.94
CA ALA A 188 -11.16 8.12 -6.35
C ALA A 188 -12.38 7.76 -5.47
N ALA A 189 -12.38 6.55 -4.89
CA ALA A 189 -13.38 6.11 -3.90
C ALA A 189 -13.12 6.62 -2.48
N HIS A 190 -12.23 7.60 -2.30
CA HIS A 190 -11.87 8.23 -1.02
C HIS A 190 -11.16 7.30 -0.02
N THR A 191 -10.36 6.37 -0.49
CA THR A 191 -9.54 5.49 0.35
C THR A 191 -8.09 5.95 0.33
N THR A 192 -7.47 6.12 1.49
CA THR A 192 -6.02 6.32 1.59
C THR A 192 -5.31 5.01 1.27
N VAL A 193 -4.28 5.04 0.43
CA VAL A 193 -3.56 3.83 0.01
C VAL A 193 -2.10 3.90 0.42
N VAL A 194 -1.63 2.89 1.14
CA VAL A 194 -0.23 2.67 1.48
C VAL A 194 0.25 1.41 0.78
N ILE A 195 1.26 1.52 -0.05
CA ILE A 195 1.86 0.39 -0.78
C ILE A 195 3.27 0.15 -0.25
N ALA A 196 3.54 -1.06 0.23
CA ALA A 196 4.92 -1.49 0.41
C ALA A 196 5.45 -2.04 -0.92
N THR A 197 6.61 -1.55 -1.35
CA THR A 197 7.27 -1.99 -2.58
C THR A 197 8.78 -1.80 -2.51
N HIS A 198 9.51 -2.40 -3.43
CA HIS A 198 10.94 -2.14 -3.66
C HIS A 198 11.16 -1.40 -4.99
N ASP A 199 10.11 -1.11 -5.74
CA ASP A 199 10.15 -0.39 -7.01
C ASP A 199 10.16 1.12 -6.77
N VAL A 200 11.34 1.72 -6.89
CA VAL A 200 11.59 3.14 -6.64
C VAL A 200 11.05 4.03 -7.77
N ASP A 201 11.05 3.52 -9.02
CA ASP A 201 10.54 4.27 -10.18
C ASP A 201 9.01 4.38 -10.11
N PHE A 202 8.33 3.27 -9.77
CA PHE A 202 6.90 3.28 -9.48
C PHE A 202 6.57 4.23 -8.32
N ALA A 203 7.31 4.15 -7.21
CA ALA A 203 7.08 5.00 -6.04
C ALA A 203 7.25 6.49 -6.36
N LEU A 204 8.28 6.87 -7.14
CA LEU A 204 8.49 8.24 -7.58
C LEU A 204 7.32 8.75 -8.42
N ALA A 205 6.82 7.94 -9.36
CA ALA A 205 5.77 8.33 -10.28
C ALA A 205 4.39 8.44 -9.58
N TRP A 206 4.12 7.52 -8.65
CA TRP A 206 2.77 7.31 -8.12
C TRP A 206 2.51 8.01 -6.79
N ALA A 207 3.50 8.07 -5.87
CA ALA A 207 3.26 8.47 -4.49
C ALA A 207 3.19 9.99 -4.28
N ASP A 208 2.36 10.43 -3.33
CA ASP A 208 2.37 11.77 -2.77
C ASP A 208 3.41 11.87 -1.63
N VAL A 209 3.59 10.78 -0.88
CA VAL A 209 4.57 10.65 0.19
C VAL A 209 5.32 9.34 0.03
N VAL A 210 6.63 9.37 0.17
CA VAL A 210 7.46 8.17 0.25
C VAL A 210 8.03 7.99 1.65
N ALA A 211 8.17 6.74 2.07
CA ALA A 211 8.77 6.35 3.33
C ALA A 211 9.80 5.25 3.07
N VAL A 212 11.06 5.49 3.40
CA VAL A 212 12.16 4.54 3.20
C VAL A 212 12.53 3.91 4.54
N LEU A 213 12.32 2.60 4.65
CA LEU A 213 12.66 1.80 5.83
C LEU A 213 14.06 1.22 5.68
N HIS A 214 14.96 1.62 6.57
CA HIS A 214 16.35 1.21 6.62
C HIS A 214 16.79 0.95 8.06
N ASP A 215 17.40 -0.19 8.32
CA ASP A 215 17.91 -0.61 9.65
C ASP A 215 16.92 -0.43 10.80
N GLY A 216 15.63 -0.60 10.51
CA GLY A 216 14.53 -0.48 11.48
C GLY A 216 14.09 0.95 11.77
N ASP A 217 14.72 1.94 11.15
CA ASP A 217 14.32 3.35 11.17
C ASP A 217 13.63 3.76 9.87
N LEU A 218 12.84 4.83 9.91
CA LEU A 218 12.03 5.27 8.77
C LEU A 218 12.24 6.75 8.50
N ARG A 219 12.66 7.05 7.27
CA ARG A 219 12.71 8.42 6.76
C ARG A 219 11.59 8.63 5.73
N HIS A 220 10.76 9.65 5.90
CA HIS A 220 9.64 9.90 5.01
C HIS A 220 9.51 11.39 4.64
N GLY A 221 8.87 11.66 3.52
CA GLY A 221 8.64 13.00 2.99
C GLY A 221 8.22 12.98 1.52
N ASP A 222 8.40 14.12 0.86
CA ASP A 222 8.11 14.26 -0.57
C ASP A 222 9.01 13.33 -1.41
N PRO A 223 8.48 12.73 -2.49
CA PRO A 223 9.20 11.71 -3.26
C PRO A 223 10.55 12.16 -3.80
N VAL A 224 10.63 13.34 -4.44
CA VAL A 224 11.86 13.79 -5.10
C VAL A 224 13.01 14.03 -4.11
N PRO A 225 12.84 14.81 -3.01
CA PRO A 225 13.90 14.98 -2.01
C PRO A 225 14.34 13.69 -1.33
N VAL A 226 13.39 12.80 -0.99
CA VAL A 226 13.70 11.56 -0.26
C VAL A 226 14.40 10.55 -1.18
N LEU A 227 13.89 10.34 -2.40
CA LEU A 227 14.47 9.38 -3.34
C LEU A 227 15.71 9.92 -4.07
N GLY A 228 15.94 11.23 -4.05
CA GLY A 228 17.15 11.88 -4.55
C GLY A 228 18.31 11.88 -3.54
N ASP A 229 18.08 11.46 -2.30
CA ASP A 229 19.14 11.29 -1.30
C ASP A 229 19.94 10.01 -1.59
N ALA A 230 21.04 10.14 -2.33
CA ALA A 230 21.89 9.03 -2.76
C ALA A 230 22.48 8.24 -1.57
N ASP A 231 22.73 8.88 -0.42
CA ASP A 231 23.26 8.22 0.76
C ASP A 231 22.17 7.37 1.44
N LEU A 232 20.95 7.88 1.55
CA LEU A 232 19.81 7.13 2.03
C LEU A 232 19.53 5.93 1.12
N MET A 233 19.48 6.14 -0.20
CA MET A 233 19.21 5.06 -1.16
C MET A 233 20.24 3.95 -1.09
N ARG A 234 21.52 4.32 -1.00
CA ARG A 234 22.63 3.36 -0.83
C ARG A 234 22.53 2.60 0.50
N ALA A 235 22.27 3.31 1.59
CA ALA A 235 22.09 2.72 2.91
C ALA A 235 20.91 1.76 2.95
N ALA A 236 19.77 2.13 2.33
CA ALA A 236 18.59 1.30 2.22
C ALA A 236 18.74 0.14 1.20
N ARG A 237 19.87 0.04 0.50
CA ARG A 237 20.12 -0.94 -0.58
C ARG A 237 19.08 -0.84 -1.70
N LEU A 238 18.64 0.37 -1.99
CA LEU A 238 17.76 0.70 -3.09
C LEU A 238 18.55 1.37 -4.21
N ARG A 239 18.03 1.29 -5.44
CA ARG A 239 18.57 2.06 -6.56
C ARG A 239 17.96 3.45 -6.53
N GLU A 240 18.70 4.45 -6.98
CA GLU A 240 18.10 5.75 -7.27
C GLU A 240 17.13 5.60 -8.45
N PRO A 241 15.99 6.30 -8.46
CA PRO A 241 15.07 6.30 -9.60
C PRO A 241 15.77 6.69 -10.90
N ALA A 242 15.40 6.02 -12.01
CA ALA A 242 16.01 6.23 -13.30
C ALA A 242 15.93 7.69 -13.76
N VAL A 243 14.79 8.33 -13.54
CA VAL A 243 14.56 9.75 -13.88
C VAL A 243 15.51 10.67 -13.13
N ILE A 244 15.66 10.49 -11.80
CA ILE A 244 16.55 11.30 -10.97
C ILE A 244 18.00 11.12 -11.43
N ARG A 245 18.45 9.89 -11.69
CA ARG A 245 19.80 9.59 -12.17
C ARG A 245 20.12 10.26 -13.51
N VAL A 246 19.16 10.25 -14.45
CA VAL A 246 19.34 10.90 -15.77
C VAL A 246 19.42 12.41 -15.61
N LEU A 247 18.52 13.03 -14.84
CA LEU A 247 18.55 14.47 -14.59
C LEU A 247 19.87 14.90 -13.97
N THR A 248 20.29 14.24 -12.89
CA THR A 248 21.57 14.53 -12.21
C THR A 248 22.76 14.32 -13.14
N GLY A 249 22.76 13.25 -13.95
CA GLY A 249 23.83 12.98 -14.94
C GLY A 249 23.92 14.03 -16.05
N LEU A 250 22.82 14.73 -16.35
CA LEU A 250 22.78 15.86 -17.28
C LEU A 250 23.06 17.21 -16.62
N GLY A 251 23.37 17.24 -15.31
CA GLY A 251 23.57 18.48 -14.55
C GLY A 251 22.28 19.26 -14.32
N LEU A 252 21.12 18.58 -14.37
CA LEU A 252 19.80 19.14 -14.11
C LEU A 252 19.35 18.76 -12.70
N GLU A 253 18.71 19.71 -12.00
CA GLU A 253 18.12 19.41 -10.71
C GLU A 253 16.82 18.61 -10.91
N PRO A 254 16.60 17.52 -10.13
CA PRO A 254 15.33 16.83 -10.09
C PRO A 254 14.21 17.78 -9.64
N ALA A 255 13.12 17.81 -10.37
CA ALA A 255 11.98 18.66 -10.12
C ALA A 255 10.69 17.84 -9.89
N ASP A 256 9.76 18.38 -9.10
CA ASP A 256 8.55 17.67 -8.69
C ASP A 256 7.58 17.35 -9.83
N ASP A 257 7.70 18.01 -10.96
CA ASP A 257 6.90 17.79 -12.17
C ASP A 257 7.49 16.72 -13.11
N VAL A 258 8.73 16.26 -12.85
CA VAL A 258 9.41 15.25 -13.67
C VAL A 258 9.60 13.95 -12.87
N ARG A 259 8.50 13.21 -12.70
CA ARG A 259 8.47 11.99 -11.88
C ARG A 259 8.44 10.69 -12.69
N SER A 260 8.26 10.76 -14.02
CA SER A 260 8.20 9.58 -14.88
C SER A 260 9.15 9.73 -16.08
N VAL A 261 9.42 8.60 -16.75
CA VAL A 261 10.21 8.60 -17.99
C VAL A 261 9.53 9.42 -19.08
N ASP A 262 8.20 9.40 -19.16
CA ASP A 262 7.44 10.18 -20.16
C ASP A 262 7.62 11.68 -19.93
N HIS A 263 7.48 12.15 -18.69
CA HIS A 263 7.76 13.55 -18.33
C HIS A 263 9.20 13.96 -18.65
N LEU A 264 10.17 13.04 -18.42
CA LEU A 264 11.56 13.28 -18.76
C LEU A 264 11.75 13.42 -20.28
N VAL A 265 11.11 12.58 -21.08
CA VAL A 265 11.16 12.65 -22.55
C VAL A 265 10.57 13.98 -23.04
N GLU A 266 9.43 14.41 -22.52
CA GLU A 266 8.82 15.70 -22.84
C GLU A 266 9.74 16.87 -22.48
N LEU A 267 10.34 16.86 -21.28
CA LEU A 267 11.29 17.89 -20.85
C LEU A 267 12.49 17.99 -21.79
N LEU A 268 13.08 16.86 -22.17
CA LEU A 268 14.25 16.82 -23.04
C LEU A 268 13.91 17.22 -24.49
N ALA A 269 12.72 16.88 -24.98
CA ALA A 269 12.22 17.31 -26.28
C ALA A 269 12.03 18.83 -26.34
N ALA A 270 11.42 19.42 -25.29
CA ALA A 270 11.23 20.87 -25.21
C ALA A 270 12.55 21.68 -25.15
N ARG A 271 13.64 21.09 -24.63
CA ARG A 271 14.96 21.74 -24.58
C ARG A 271 15.75 21.65 -25.89
N ARG A 272 15.32 20.86 -26.84
CA ARG A 272 15.95 20.72 -28.16
C ARG A 272 15.33 21.65 -29.23
N ALA A 273 14.13 22.18 -28.96
CA ALA A 273 13.41 23.13 -29.80
C ALA A 273 13.84 24.56 -29.49
#